data_97a941a81ceaa6c0cee65f7747408550
#
_entry.id   97a941a81ceaa6c0cee65f7747408550
#
_cell.length_a   1.000
_cell.length_b   1.000
_cell.length_c   1.000
_cell.angle_alpha   90.00
_cell.angle_beta   90.00
_cell.angle_gamma   90.00
#
_symmetry.space_group_name_H-M   'P 1'
#
loop_
_entity.id
_entity.type
_entity.pdbx_description
1 polymer ?
#
loop_
_entity_poly.entity_id
_entity_poly.type
_entity_poly.pdbx_seq_one_letter_code
_entity_poly.pdbx_strand_id
1 'polypeptide(L)'
;MKIKVILLLFVLSVSSGFAQKGKLASADKKFDNLAYIDAIEIYKKVAEKGHKSVDLFQKLGNSYYFNANLLEANKWYGELFALGQEVEPEYYFRYAQTLKSVGDYAKANEYLAKFSQKTASDNRAKIFEGNKDYLSEIKKNSGRQKVEDAGINSEFSDYG
;
A
#
# COMPACT_ATOMS: atom_id res chain seq x y z
N MET A 1 19.89 42.54 15.89
CA MET A 1 18.67 42.12 15.14
C MET A 1 18.75 40.71 14.56
N LYS A 2 19.83 40.30 13.89
CA LYS A 2 19.98 38.98 13.23
C LYS A 2 19.89 37.78 14.23
N ILE A 3 20.48 37.87 15.42
CA ILE A 3 20.46 36.78 16.42
C ILE A 3 19.04 36.52 16.95
N LYS A 4 18.25 37.58 17.21
CA LYS A 4 16.86 37.44 17.68
C LYS A 4 15.95 36.78 16.63
N VAL A 5 16.18 37.04 15.33
CA VAL A 5 15.46 36.43 14.22
C VAL A 5 15.83 34.95 14.09
N ILE A 6 17.11 34.60 14.24
CA ILE A 6 17.58 33.19 14.19
C ILE A 6 16.99 32.41 15.36
N LEU A 7 16.97 32.99 16.56
CA LEU A 7 16.39 32.35 17.75
C LEU A 7 14.86 32.13 17.59
N LEU A 8 14.16 33.11 17.02
CA LEU A 8 12.73 32.99 16.73
C LEU A 8 12.42 31.88 15.68
N LEU A 9 13.23 31.79 14.65
CA LEU A 9 13.11 30.73 13.63
C LEU A 9 13.39 29.34 14.22
N PHE A 10 14.35 29.24 15.15
CA PHE A 10 14.66 27.98 15.82
C PHE A 10 13.52 27.50 16.73
N VAL A 11 12.90 28.42 17.49
CA VAL A 11 11.74 28.12 18.36
C VAL A 11 10.53 27.66 17.53
N LEU A 12 10.28 28.26 16.35
CA LEU A 12 9.20 27.87 15.46
C LEU A 12 9.40 26.47 14.85
N SER A 13 10.63 26.07 14.57
CA SER A 13 10.93 24.74 14.03
C SER A 13 10.74 23.61 15.06
N VAL A 14 11.06 23.87 16.33
CA VAL A 14 10.89 22.90 17.42
C VAL A 14 9.41 22.67 17.74
N SER A 15 8.58 23.70 17.73
CA SER A 15 7.13 23.58 18.02
C SER A 15 6.37 22.77 16.97
N SER A 16 6.80 22.79 15.72
CA SER A 16 6.21 22.00 14.63
C SER A 16 6.40 20.49 14.85
N GLY A 17 7.54 20.06 15.38
CA GLY A 17 7.84 18.65 15.66
C GLY A 17 6.95 18.03 16.75
N PHE A 18 6.69 18.77 17.83
CA PHE A 18 5.83 18.28 18.92
C PHE A 18 4.36 18.13 18.50
N ALA A 19 3.83 19.10 17.75
CA ALA A 19 2.47 19.05 17.25
C ALA A 19 2.25 17.89 16.27
N GLN A 20 3.26 17.54 15.48
CA GLN A 20 3.21 16.43 14.53
C GLN A 20 3.25 15.08 15.24
N LYS A 21 4.09 14.94 16.28
CA LYS A 21 4.18 13.71 17.09
C LYS A 21 2.85 13.40 17.79
N GLY A 22 2.15 14.41 18.33
CA GLY A 22 0.83 14.22 18.94
C GLY A 22 -0.23 13.75 17.93
N LYS A 23 -0.18 14.27 16.70
CA LYS A 23 -1.09 13.82 15.63
C LYS A 23 -0.84 12.37 15.22
N LEU A 24 0.42 11.97 15.08
CA LEU A 24 0.77 10.59 14.77
C LEU A 24 0.29 9.64 15.85
N ALA A 25 0.52 9.96 17.14
CA ALA A 25 0.02 9.15 18.25
C ALA A 25 -1.52 9.01 18.25
N SER A 26 -2.25 10.07 17.86
CA SER A 26 -3.71 10.00 17.71
C SER A 26 -4.12 9.08 16.54
N ALA A 27 -3.40 9.14 15.42
CA ALA A 27 -3.64 8.27 14.27
C ALA A 27 -3.31 6.81 14.60
N ASP A 28 -2.22 6.57 15.32
CA ASP A 28 -1.80 5.24 15.78
C ASP A 28 -2.89 4.58 16.62
N LYS A 29 -3.44 5.32 17.59
CA LYS A 29 -4.56 4.82 18.40
C LYS A 29 -5.77 4.44 17.56
N LYS A 30 -6.08 5.20 16.50
CA LYS A 30 -7.18 4.87 15.59
C LYS A 30 -6.85 3.64 14.75
N PHE A 31 -5.64 3.54 14.25
CA PHE A 31 -5.14 2.38 13.51
C PHE A 31 -5.22 1.10 14.34
N ASP A 32 -4.74 1.13 15.59
CA ASP A 32 -4.76 0.00 16.52
C ASP A 32 -6.20 -0.43 16.88
N ASN A 33 -7.13 0.50 16.86
CA ASN A 33 -8.57 0.25 17.04
C ASN A 33 -9.29 -0.12 15.72
N LEU A 34 -8.55 -0.41 14.63
CA LEU A 34 -9.07 -0.76 13.31
C LEU A 34 -9.92 0.35 12.65
N ALA A 35 -9.90 1.57 13.19
CA ALA A 35 -10.58 2.74 12.63
C ALA A 35 -9.73 3.33 11.49
N TYR A 36 -9.54 2.54 10.42
CA TYR A 36 -8.61 2.86 9.34
C TYR A 36 -8.95 4.16 8.60
N ILE A 37 -10.22 4.44 8.36
CA ILE A 37 -10.66 5.66 7.67
C ILE A 37 -10.23 6.89 8.45
N ASP A 38 -10.47 6.91 9.76
CA ASP A 38 -10.07 8.00 10.64
C ASP A 38 -8.55 8.16 10.74
N ALA A 39 -7.81 7.03 10.77
CA ALA A 39 -6.36 7.02 10.79
C ALA A 39 -5.79 7.61 9.49
N ILE A 40 -6.34 7.24 8.34
CA ILE A 40 -5.96 7.74 7.01
C ILE A 40 -6.02 9.27 6.98
N GLU A 41 -7.10 9.87 7.47
CA GLU A 41 -7.25 11.33 7.44
C GLU A 41 -6.11 12.06 8.15
N ILE A 42 -5.64 11.50 9.27
CA ILE A 42 -4.58 12.12 10.06
C ILE A 42 -3.21 11.84 9.42
N TYR A 43 -2.92 10.57 9.09
CA TYR A 43 -1.64 10.19 8.47
C TYR A 43 -1.41 10.93 7.15
N LYS A 44 -2.44 11.02 6.31
CA LYS A 44 -2.39 11.73 5.03
C LYS A 44 -2.04 13.21 5.22
N LYS A 45 -2.69 13.90 6.16
CA LYS A 45 -2.39 15.31 6.50
C LYS A 45 -0.95 15.50 6.99
N VAL A 46 -0.37 14.49 7.66
CA VAL A 46 1.03 14.53 8.11
C VAL A 46 1.99 14.32 6.94
N ALA A 47 1.69 13.36 6.07
CA ALA A 47 2.48 13.08 4.86
C ALA A 47 2.47 14.27 3.88
N GLU A 48 1.30 14.88 3.65
CA GLU A 48 1.12 16.04 2.77
C GLU A 48 1.87 17.30 3.26
N LYS A 49 2.19 17.37 4.54
CA LYS A 49 3.07 18.40 5.12
C LYS A 49 4.57 18.12 4.95
N GLY A 50 4.90 17.08 4.18
CA GLY A 50 6.27 16.71 3.85
C GLY A 50 6.94 15.76 4.85
N HIS A 51 6.21 15.26 5.87
CA HIS A 51 6.80 14.24 6.74
C HIS A 51 6.86 12.91 6.01
N LYS A 52 8.07 12.33 5.99
CA LYS A 52 8.33 11.05 5.33
C LYS A 52 9.04 10.13 6.30
N SER A 53 8.44 8.99 6.62
CA SER A 53 9.07 7.95 7.43
C SER A 53 8.52 6.58 7.05
N VAL A 54 9.30 5.54 7.33
CA VAL A 54 8.88 4.15 7.11
C VAL A 54 7.58 3.88 7.88
N ASP A 55 7.54 4.19 9.17
CA ASP A 55 6.37 3.96 10.02
C ASP A 55 5.10 4.65 9.48
N LEU A 56 5.20 5.92 9.08
CA LEU A 56 4.06 6.65 8.51
C LEU A 56 3.54 5.98 7.24
N PHE A 57 4.44 5.64 6.31
CA PHE A 57 4.02 5.08 5.03
C PHE A 57 3.54 3.64 5.16
N GLN A 58 4.09 2.85 6.09
CA GLN A 58 3.60 1.54 6.45
C GLN A 58 2.15 1.60 6.96
N LYS A 59 1.90 2.46 7.95
CA LYS A 59 0.57 2.60 8.56
C LYS A 59 -0.45 3.19 7.59
N LEU A 60 -0.06 4.15 6.79
CA LEU A 60 -0.94 4.75 5.78
C LEU A 60 -1.26 3.76 4.66
N GLY A 61 -0.26 3.05 4.14
CA GLY A 61 -0.46 1.98 3.17
C GLY A 61 -1.34 0.85 3.72
N ASN A 62 -1.07 0.41 4.95
CA ASN A 62 -1.86 -0.62 5.63
C ASN A 62 -3.30 -0.18 5.87
N SER A 63 -3.53 1.07 6.27
CA SER A 63 -4.87 1.59 6.49
C SER A 63 -5.73 1.54 5.22
N TYR A 64 -5.15 1.92 4.09
CA TYR A 64 -5.83 1.80 2.79
C TYR A 64 -5.99 0.34 2.35
N TYR A 65 -4.96 -0.49 2.56
CA TYR A 65 -4.99 -1.90 2.20
C TYR A 65 -6.09 -2.66 2.96
N PHE A 66 -6.17 -2.49 4.28
CA PHE A 66 -7.19 -3.14 5.11
C PHE A 66 -8.60 -2.57 4.89
N ASN A 67 -8.69 -1.35 4.38
CA ASN A 67 -9.96 -0.76 3.95
C ASN A 67 -10.30 -1.09 2.47
N ALA A 68 -9.62 -2.08 1.87
CA ALA A 68 -9.80 -2.55 0.50
C ALA A 68 -9.58 -1.48 -0.61
N ASN A 69 -9.01 -0.33 -0.27
CA ASN A 69 -8.63 0.69 -1.27
C ASN A 69 -7.21 0.42 -1.79
N LEU A 70 -7.11 -0.60 -2.67
CA LEU A 70 -5.82 -1.08 -3.17
C LEU A 70 -5.10 -0.05 -4.05
N LEU A 71 -5.82 0.85 -4.71
CA LEU A 71 -5.23 1.90 -5.54
C LEU A 71 -4.44 2.90 -4.68
N GLU A 72 -5.03 3.41 -3.62
CA GLU A 72 -4.35 4.31 -2.70
C GLU A 72 -3.27 3.59 -1.90
N ALA A 73 -3.51 2.34 -1.48
CA ALA A 73 -2.49 1.52 -0.83
C ALA A 73 -1.25 1.34 -1.73
N ASN A 74 -1.43 1.12 -3.04
CA ASN A 74 -0.35 1.03 -4.01
C ASN A 74 0.53 2.27 -4.02
N LYS A 75 -0.08 3.44 -4.03
CA LYS A 75 0.62 4.73 -3.97
C LYS A 75 1.49 4.84 -2.72
N TRP A 76 0.93 4.56 -1.55
CA TRP A 76 1.64 4.74 -0.28
C TRP A 76 2.71 3.67 -0.03
N TYR A 77 2.50 2.43 -0.48
CA TYR A 77 3.57 1.44 -0.51
C TYR A 77 4.67 1.82 -1.52
N GLY A 78 4.33 2.45 -2.64
CA GLY A 78 5.31 3.02 -3.55
C GLY A 78 6.20 4.06 -2.87
N GLU A 79 5.61 4.99 -2.10
CA GLU A 79 6.36 5.98 -1.29
C GLU A 79 7.22 5.29 -0.22
N LEU A 80 6.70 4.23 0.43
CA LEU A 80 7.47 3.44 1.41
C LEU A 80 8.75 2.87 0.79
N PHE A 81 8.64 2.20 -0.34
CA PHE A 81 9.79 1.59 -1.01
C PHE A 81 10.73 2.62 -1.65
N ALA A 82 10.21 3.81 -2.01
CA ALA A 82 11.05 4.92 -2.49
C ALA A 82 11.98 5.50 -1.43
N LEU A 83 11.74 5.24 -0.13
CA LEU A 83 12.67 5.61 0.94
C LEU A 83 13.98 4.81 0.89
N GLY A 84 14.02 3.68 0.18
CA GLY A 84 15.21 2.84 0.05
C GLY A 84 15.65 2.15 1.34
N GLN A 85 14.78 2.11 2.37
CA GLN A 85 15.06 1.46 3.64
C GLN A 85 14.54 0.02 3.63
N GLU A 86 15.18 -0.82 4.46
CA GLU A 86 14.73 -2.20 4.65
C GLU A 86 13.39 -2.19 5.40
N VAL A 87 12.48 -3.05 4.96
CA VAL A 87 11.16 -3.24 5.57
C VAL A 87 10.89 -4.73 5.75
N GLU A 88 9.94 -5.06 6.60
CA GLU A 88 9.54 -6.43 6.85
C GLU A 88 9.00 -7.10 5.56
N PRO A 89 9.24 -8.42 5.40
CA PRO A 89 8.85 -9.15 4.19
C PRO A 89 7.38 -8.98 3.81
N GLU A 90 6.49 -8.85 4.78
CA GLU A 90 5.06 -8.70 4.56
C GLU A 90 4.71 -7.50 3.66
N TYR A 91 5.49 -6.40 3.72
CA TYR A 91 5.25 -5.23 2.87
C TYR A 91 5.57 -5.48 1.40
N TYR A 92 6.55 -6.33 1.10
CA TYR A 92 6.81 -6.76 -0.29
C TYR A 92 5.61 -7.53 -0.85
N PHE A 93 5.01 -8.41 -0.04
CA PHE A 93 3.83 -9.16 -0.45
C PHE A 93 2.63 -8.23 -0.67
N ARG A 94 2.30 -7.36 0.29
CA ARG A 94 1.17 -6.42 0.18
C ARG A 94 1.33 -5.48 -0.99
N TYR A 95 2.52 -4.92 -1.18
CA TYR A 95 2.77 -4.06 -2.34
C TYR A 95 2.58 -4.82 -3.65
N ALA A 96 3.05 -6.05 -3.76
CA ALA A 96 2.82 -6.87 -4.93
C ALA A 96 1.32 -7.11 -5.20
N GLN A 97 0.51 -7.33 -4.15
CA GLN A 97 -0.94 -7.46 -4.31
C GLN A 97 -1.57 -6.17 -4.86
N THR A 98 -1.14 -5.00 -4.36
CA THR A 98 -1.64 -3.72 -4.86
C THR A 98 -1.17 -3.43 -6.28
N LEU A 99 0.05 -3.82 -6.67
CA LEU A 99 0.55 -3.73 -8.03
C LEU A 99 -0.27 -4.59 -8.99
N LYS A 100 -0.66 -5.81 -8.58
CA LYS A 100 -1.58 -6.65 -9.36
C LYS A 100 -2.93 -5.98 -9.58
N SER A 101 -3.47 -5.31 -8.55
CA SER A 101 -4.77 -4.63 -8.65
C SER A 101 -4.78 -3.47 -9.64
N VAL A 102 -3.62 -2.87 -9.91
CA VAL A 102 -3.45 -1.79 -10.91
C VAL A 102 -2.89 -2.31 -12.25
N GLY A 103 -2.76 -3.64 -12.41
CA GLY A 103 -2.30 -4.26 -13.65
C GLY A 103 -0.79 -4.28 -13.88
N ASP A 104 0.02 -3.80 -12.91
CA ASP A 104 1.50 -3.84 -13.01
C ASP A 104 2.04 -5.20 -12.57
N TYR A 105 1.75 -6.23 -13.36
CA TYR A 105 2.12 -7.60 -13.05
C TYR A 105 3.64 -7.84 -13.08
N ALA A 106 4.37 -7.10 -13.93
CA ALA A 106 5.82 -7.23 -14.02
C ALA A 106 6.47 -6.83 -12.70
N LYS A 107 6.15 -5.64 -12.22
CA LYS A 107 6.65 -5.12 -10.93
C LYS A 107 6.13 -5.93 -9.75
N ALA A 108 4.89 -6.41 -9.81
CA ALA A 108 4.34 -7.30 -8.78
C ALA A 108 5.17 -8.58 -8.63
N ASN A 109 5.59 -9.19 -9.74
CA ASN A 109 6.44 -10.38 -9.72
C ASN A 109 7.83 -10.10 -9.14
N GLU A 110 8.42 -8.93 -9.40
CA GLU A 110 9.69 -8.53 -8.78
C GLU A 110 9.57 -8.46 -7.25
N TYR A 111 8.47 -7.86 -6.73
CA TYR A 111 8.25 -7.76 -5.30
C TYR A 111 7.88 -9.11 -4.67
N LEU A 112 7.15 -9.98 -5.36
CA LEU A 112 6.91 -11.35 -4.91
C LEU A 112 8.20 -12.18 -4.86
N ALA A 113 9.10 -12.01 -5.81
CA ALA A 113 10.40 -12.66 -5.78
C ALA A 113 11.23 -12.21 -4.56
N LYS A 114 11.23 -10.90 -4.24
CA LYS A 114 11.89 -10.38 -3.04
C LYS A 114 11.24 -10.92 -1.75
N PHE A 115 9.92 -11.02 -1.71
CA PHE A 115 9.20 -11.65 -0.60
C PHE A 115 9.61 -13.12 -0.45
N SER A 116 9.60 -13.89 -1.54
CA SER A 116 9.97 -15.31 -1.55
C SER A 116 11.40 -15.55 -1.05
N GLN A 117 12.36 -14.73 -1.49
CA GLN A 117 13.74 -14.79 -1.02
C GLN A 117 13.89 -14.57 0.49
N LYS A 118 13.04 -13.72 1.07
CA LYS A 118 13.07 -13.38 2.51
C LYS A 118 12.27 -14.36 3.38
N THR A 119 11.36 -15.14 2.79
CA THR A 119 10.37 -15.97 3.51
C THR A 119 10.16 -17.33 2.87
N ALA A 120 11.24 -18.04 2.51
CA ALA A 120 11.19 -19.31 1.76
C ALA A 120 10.27 -20.38 2.39
N SER A 121 10.03 -20.34 3.70
CA SER A 121 9.11 -21.26 4.40
C SER A 121 7.63 -20.86 4.30
N ASP A 122 7.32 -19.63 3.91
CA ASP A 122 5.94 -19.12 3.78
C ASP A 122 5.21 -19.81 2.61
N ASN A 123 3.98 -20.26 2.85
CA ASN A 123 3.19 -20.93 1.82
C ASN A 123 2.88 -20.01 0.62
N ARG A 124 2.73 -18.71 0.84
CA ARG A 124 2.52 -17.73 -0.23
C ARG A 124 3.74 -17.64 -1.15
N ALA A 125 4.94 -17.71 -0.57
CA ALA A 125 6.20 -17.76 -1.32
C ALA A 125 6.29 -19.05 -2.15
N LYS A 126 5.97 -20.20 -1.57
CA LYS A 126 5.95 -21.49 -2.27
C LYS A 126 4.95 -21.50 -3.44
N ILE A 127 3.75 -20.96 -3.23
CA ILE A 127 2.74 -20.82 -4.29
C ILE A 127 3.25 -19.93 -5.43
N PHE A 128 3.90 -18.82 -5.11
CA PHE A 128 4.49 -17.95 -6.12
C PHE A 128 5.58 -18.66 -6.91
N GLU A 129 6.52 -19.33 -6.22
CA GLU A 129 7.61 -20.07 -6.86
C GLU A 129 7.09 -21.18 -7.80
N GLY A 130 6.01 -21.88 -7.39
CA GLY A 130 5.37 -22.92 -8.21
C GLY A 130 4.56 -22.39 -9.40
N ASN A 131 4.25 -21.09 -9.44
CA ASN A 131 3.37 -20.50 -10.45
C ASN A 131 3.99 -19.26 -11.13
N LYS A 132 5.30 -19.19 -11.25
CA LYS A 132 5.99 -18.03 -11.86
C LYS A 132 5.51 -17.72 -13.27
N ASP A 133 5.14 -18.73 -14.03
CA ASP A 133 4.78 -18.61 -15.43
C ASP A 133 3.26 -18.46 -15.66
N TYR A 134 2.45 -18.30 -14.59
CA TYR A 134 0.99 -18.27 -14.72
C TYR A 134 0.47 -17.20 -15.70
N LEU A 135 1.17 -16.06 -15.85
CA LEU A 135 0.78 -15.03 -16.81
C LEU A 135 0.99 -15.47 -18.26
N SER A 136 2.05 -16.23 -18.53
CA SER A 136 2.28 -16.79 -19.86
C SER A 136 1.25 -17.88 -20.18
N GLU A 137 0.86 -18.68 -19.20
CA GLU A 137 -0.20 -19.67 -19.33
C GLU A 137 -1.58 -19.03 -19.56
N ILE A 138 -1.93 -17.96 -18.80
CA ILE A 138 -3.14 -17.19 -19.05
C ILE A 138 -3.15 -16.63 -20.47
N LYS A 139 -2.05 -16.01 -20.92
CA LYS A 139 -1.93 -15.50 -22.29
C LYS A 139 -2.10 -16.61 -23.33
N LYS A 140 -1.46 -17.74 -23.13
CA LYS A 140 -1.55 -18.90 -24.01
C LYS A 140 -2.98 -19.45 -24.09
N ASN A 141 -3.71 -19.38 -22.98
CA ASN A 141 -5.09 -19.88 -22.87
C ASN A 141 -6.13 -18.79 -23.18
N SER A 142 -5.74 -17.52 -23.25
CA SER A 142 -6.64 -16.42 -23.63
C SER A 142 -7.12 -16.63 -25.07
N GLY A 143 -8.43 -16.52 -25.29
CA GLY A 143 -9.05 -16.75 -26.59
C GLY A 143 -9.48 -18.20 -26.87
N ARG A 144 -9.15 -19.17 -26.00
CA ARG A 144 -9.68 -20.55 -26.14
C ARG A 144 -11.15 -20.67 -25.70
N GLN A 145 -11.61 -19.75 -24.88
CA GLN A 145 -13.03 -19.68 -24.49
C GLN A 145 -13.65 -18.43 -25.11
N LYS A 146 -14.64 -18.64 -25.95
CA LYS A 146 -15.47 -17.57 -26.50
C LYS A 146 -16.71 -17.48 -25.61
N VAL A 147 -16.86 -16.39 -24.90
CA VAL A 147 -18.09 -16.12 -24.17
C VAL A 147 -19.04 -15.47 -25.15
N GLU A 148 -20.11 -16.17 -25.50
CA GLU A 148 -21.20 -15.65 -26.30
C GLU A 148 -22.40 -15.39 -25.40
N ASP A 149 -23.13 -14.33 -25.69
CA ASP A 149 -24.42 -14.09 -25.03
C ASP A 149 -25.36 -15.25 -25.38
N ALA A 150 -25.82 -15.95 -24.35
CA ALA A 150 -26.74 -17.09 -24.56
C ALA A 150 -28.15 -16.63 -24.93
N GLY A 151 -28.41 -15.33 -25.00
CA GLY A 151 -29.73 -14.77 -25.33
C GLY A 151 -30.81 -15.05 -24.28
N ILE A 152 -30.38 -15.46 -23.08
CA ILE A 152 -31.30 -15.74 -21.94
C ILE A 152 -31.43 -14.56 -20.97
N ASN A 153 -30.64 -13.51 -21.18
CA ASN A 153 -30.68 -12.31 -20.35
C ASN A 153 -31.96 -11.51 -20.71
N SER A 154 -32.78 -11.24 -19.72
CA SER A 154 -33.95 -10.38 -19.86
C SER A 154 -33.59 -8.89 -19.69
N GLU A 155 -34.51 -7.98 -20.07
CA GLU A 155 -34.38 -6.54 -19.79
C GLU A 155 -34.40 -6.21 -18.29
N PHE A 156 -34.76 -7.20 -17.47
CA PHE A 156 -34.80 -7.08 -16.02
C PHE A 156 -33.60 -7.79 -15.42
N SER A 157 -33.09 -7.24 -14.31
CA SER A 157 -32.00 -7.87 -13.55
C SER A 157 -32.42 -9.26 -13.08
N ASP A 158 -31.70 -10.29 -13.55
CA ASP A 158 -31.95 -11.70 -13.21
C ASP A 158 -31.41 -12.07 -11.82
N TYR A 159 -31.41 -11.12 -10.88
CA TYR A 159 -31.12 -11.40 -9.48
C TYR A 159 -32.38 -11.96 -8.82
N GLY A 160 -32.43 -13.28 -8.73
CA GLY A 160 -33.33 -13.99 -7.85
C GLY A 160 -32.81 -14.04 -6.42
#